data_d514992b619aa6df1ba2f951da11efb6
#
_entry.id   d514992b619aa6df1ba2f951da11efb6
#
_cell.length_a   1.000
_cell.length_b   1.000
_cell.length_c   1.000
_cell.angle_alpha   90.00
_cell.angle_beta   90.00
_cell.angle_gamma   90.00
#
_symmetry.space_group_name_H-M   'P 1'
#
loop_
_entity.id
_entity.type
_entity.pdbx_description
1 polymer ?
#
loop_
_entity_poly.entity_id
_entity_poly.type
_entity_poly.pdbx_seq_one_letter_code
_entity_poly.pdbx_strand_id
1 'polypeptide(L)'
;QKPIPDFLNEIIRKCGNCYALLSCSNKQFPLFNGATEINHKDYDIFLKTLKYKFIDKKHEIADLIKIKKKKFEFFIDCGNPPPNNFAKYYQAGCLAFELTSNKQKVICNSGYGKYLSPRLSSLSRSTAAHSTLYINDTSSCIFQKNKSINKVYGNSLVQKHKVINKNYTEDKDCYSIAASHNGYEKKFGYIHTRLIKILKKEDKIFGQDELKKTKNYSNSLIYFVRFHIYPNTRIVKTKAGNSILISLPNKEGWLLQSKTNDFEIEKNIFLGNKNKIINNESVSISGNISEEIISIKWEIERVS
;
A
#
# COMPACT_ATOMS: atom_id res chain seq x y z
N GLN A 1 -1.35 -44.26 6.45
CA GLN A 1 -0.64 -43.09 5.88
C GLN A 1 0.63 -42.89 6.67
N LYS A 2 1.78 -42.72 6.01
CA LYS A 2 3.04 -42.37 6.70
C LYS A 2 2.90 -40.97 7.30
N PRO A 3 3.42 -40.73 8.53
CA PRO A 3 3.37 -39.40 9.14
C PRO A 3 4.16 -38.39 8.28
N ILE A 4 3.66 -37.15 8.21
CA ILE A 4 4.35 -36.05 7.51
C ILE A 4 5.64 -35.75 8.31
N PRO A 5 6.81 -35.68 7.66
CA PRO A 5 8.05 -35.30 8.33
C PRO A 5 7.94 -33.93 9.03
N ASP A 6 8.57 -33.80 10.20
CA ASP A 6 8.46 -32.60 11.05
C ASP A 6 8.88 -31.32 10.32
N PHE A 7 9.92 -31.35 9.50
CA PHE A 7 10.35 -30.18 8.73
C PHE A 7 9.28 -29.70 7.73
N LEU A 8 8.50 -30.62 7.11
CA LEU A 8 7.39 -30.26 6.23
C LEU A 8 6.22 -29.67 7.02
N ASN A 9 5.92 -30.20 8.21
CA ASN A 9 4.92 -29.63 9.10
C ASN A 9 5.29 -28.20 9.51
N GLU A 10 6.58 -27.92 9.75
CA GLU A 10 7.06 -26.58 10.07
C GLU A 10 6.90 -25.63 8.89
N ILE A 11 7.26 -26.05 7.68
CA ILE A 11 7.07 -25.25 6.45
C ILE A 11 5.59 -24.96 6.22
N ILE A 12 4.73 -25.97 6.30
CA ILE A 12 3.26 -25.81 6.11
C ILE A 12 2.74 -24.79 7.13
N ARG A 13 3.16 -24.87 8.40
CA ARG A 13 2.73 -23.93 9.44
C ARG A 13 3.22 -22.51 9.17
N LYS A 14 4.47 -22.33 8.75
CA LYS A 14 5.01 -21.01 8.37
C LYS A 14 4.22 -20.41 7.19
N CYS A 15 4.04 -21.16 6.11
CA CYS A 15 3.26 -20.71 4.95
C CYS A 15 1.81 -20.41 5.32
N GLY A 16 1.17 -21.25 6.12
CA GLY A 16 -0.20 -21.06 6.56
C GLY A 16 -0.39 -19.82 7.45
N ASN A 17 0.56 -19.52 8.33
CA ASN A 17 0.53 -18.32 9.14
C ASN A 17 0.71 -17.05 8.25
N CYS A 18 1.57 -17.11 7.22
CA CYS A 18 1.66 -16.05 6.22
C CYS A 18 0.33 -15.84 5.49
N TYR A 19 -0.30 -16.94 5.05
CA TYR A 19 -1.62 -16.90 4.42
C TYR A 19 -2.67 -16.27 5.34
N ALA A 20 -2.73 -16.65 6.62
CA ALA A 20 -3.68 -16.11 7.59
C ALA A 20 -3.48 -14.60 7.81
N LEU A 21 -2.22 -14.15 7.90
CA LEU A 21 -1.91 -12.72 8.04
C LEU A 21 -2.36 -11.93 6.80
N LEU A 22 -2.04 -12.40 5.61
CA LEU A 22 -2.38 -11.71 4.36
C LEU A 22 -3.86 -11.79 3.99
N SER A 23 -4.61 -12.74 4.54
CA SER A 23 -6.04 -12.91 4.26
C SER A 23 -6.85 -11.76 4.86
N CYS A 24 -7.64 -11.08 4.02
CA CYS A 24 -8.57 -10.06 4.45
C CYS A 24 -9.95 -10.65 4.73
N SER A 25 -10.77 -9.91 5.47
CA SER A 25 -12.15 -10.29 5.79
C SER A 25 -13.05 -10.43 4.55
N ASN A 26 -12.71 -9.76 3.45
CA ASN A 26 -13.40 -9.86 2.15
C ASN A 26 -12.97 -11.06 1.30
N LYS A 27 -12.16 -11.98 1.84
CA LYS A 27 -11.63 -13.13 1.11
C LYS A 27 -10.72 -12.79 -0.07
N GLN A 28 -10.01 -11.67 0.02
CA GLN A 28 -8.99 -11.22 -0.91
C GLN A 28 -7.67 -10.96 -0.19
N PHE A 29 -6.60 -10.79 -0.94
CA PHE A 29 -5.32 -10.31 -0.45
C PHE A 29 -5.16 -8.81 -0.69
N PRO A 30 -4.31 -8.11 0.09
CA PRO A 30 -3.91 -6.75 -0.22
C PRO A 30 -3.08 -6.72 -1.52
N LEU A 31 -3.19 -5.62 -2.27
CA LEU A 31 -2.61 -5.50 -3.62
C LEU A 31 -1.19 -4.90 -3.56
N PHE A 32 -0.25 -5.66 -2.99
CA PHE A 32 1.16 -5.31 -2.96
C PHE A 32 1.97 -6.29 -3.82
N ASN A 33 3.08 -5.79 -4.36
CA ASN A 33 4.16 -6.59 -4.95
C ASN A 33 3.71 -7.69 -5.93
N GLY A 34 2.92 -7.28 -6.92
CA GLY A 34 2.46 -8.16 -7.99
C GLY A 34 1.14 -8.87 -7.71
N ALA A 35 0.49 -8.58 -6.59
CA ALA A 35 -0.80 -9.15 -6.28
C ALA A 35 -1.91 -8.62 -7.20
N THR A 36 -2.85 -9.51 -7.50
CA THR A 36 -4.11 -9.22 -8.18
C THR A 36 -5.25 -9.71 -7.31
N GLU A 37 -6.47 -9.30 -7.63
CA GLU A 37 -7.65 -9.80 -6.94
C GLU A 37 -7.81 -11.31 -7.16
N ILE A 38 -7.75 -12.05 -6.07
CA ILE A 38 -7.96 -13.50 -6.03
C ILE A 38 -8.90 -13.76 -4.86
N ASN A 39 -10.05 -14.35 -5.15
CA ASN A 39 -10.94 -14.87 -4.10
C ASN A 39 -10.35 -16.20 -3.60
N HIS A 40 -9.96 -16.23 -2.32
CA HIS A 40 -9.36 -17.42 -1.73
C HIS A 40 -10.34 -18.31 -0.96
N LYS A 41 -11.66 -18.12 -1.16
CA LYS A 41 -12.70 -18.89 -0.47
C LYS A 41 -12.57 -20.40 -0.68
N ASP A 42 -12.25 -20.83 -1.89
CA ASP A 42 -12.08 -22.25 -2.22
C ASP A 42 -10.86 -22.84 -1.53
N TYR A 43 -9.78 -22.05 -1.41
CA TYR A 43 -8.62 -22.44 -0.66
C TYR A 43 -8.89 -22.56 0.84
N ASP A 44 -9.69 -21.64 1.42
CA ASP A 44 -10.16 -21.75 2.80
C ASP A 44 -10.94 -23.06 3.04
N ILE A 45 -11.81 -23.44 2.10
CA ILE A 45 -12.57 -24.69 2.16
C ILE A 45 -11.62 -25.90 2.12
N PHE A 46 -10.67 -25.90 1.18
CA PHE A 46 -9.66 -26.94 1.06
C PHE A 46 -8.84 -27.10 2.35
N LEU A 47 -8.36 -26.02 2.95
CA LEU A 47 -7.61 -26.06 4.20
C LEU A 47 -8.44 -26.62 5.35
N LYS A 48 -9.75 -26.33 5.38
CA LYS A 48 -10.68 -26.91 6.38
C LYS A 48 -10.83 -28.43 6.22
N THR A 49 -10.93 -28.93 4.97
CA THR A 49 -11.00 -30.38 4.72
C THR A 49 -9.75 -31.11 5.20
N LEU A 50 -8.60 -30.45 5.12
CA LEU A 50 -7.32 -30.96 5.64
C LEU A 50 -7.15 -30.77 7.15
N LYS A 51 -8.14 -30.17 7.83
CA LYS A 51 -8.13 -29.85 9.27
C LYS A 51 -6.99 -28.91 9.69
N TYR A 52 -6.40 -28.15 8.76
CA TYR A 52 -5.44 -27.11 9.09
C TYR A 52 -6.14 -25.86 9.64
N LYS A 53 -5.64 -25.37 10.77
CA LYS A 53 -6.02 -24.07 11.34
C LYS A 53 -4.77 -23.23 11.46
N PHE A 54 -4.71 -22.15 10.69
CA PHE A 54 -3.65 -21.16 10.78
C PHE A 54 -4.15 -19.95 11.55
N ILE A 55 -3.28 -19.37 12.37
CA ILE A 55 -3.63 -18.28 13.25
C ILE A 55 -2.76 -17.08 12.89
N ASP A 56 -3.41 -15.93 12.71
CA ASP A 56 -2.78 -14.64 12.59
C ASP A 56 -2.31 -14.18 13.99
N LYS A 57 -1.14 -14.66 14.40
CA LYS A 57 -0.53 -14.30 15.70
C LYS A 57 0.45 -13.14 15.61
N LYS A 58 0.86 -12.78 14.40
CA LYS A 58 1.82 -11.72 14.13
C LYS A 58 1.11 -10.58 13.41
N HIS A 59 1.53 -9.36 13.69
CA HIS A 59 1.08 -8.17 12.97
C HIS A 59 1.98 -7.83 11.78
N GLU A 60 3.05 -8.60 11.52
CA GLU A 60 4.01 -8.30 10.46
C GLU A 60 4.51 -9.57 9.77
N ILE A 61 4.68 -9.48 8.44
CA ILE A 61 5.38 -10.45 7.62
C ILE A 61 6.13 -9.74 6.48
N ALA A 62 7.42 -10.04 6.31
CA ALA A 62 8.28 -9.46 5.28
C ALA A 62 8.13 -7.93 5.19
N ASP A 63 8.13 -7.27 6.35
CA ASP A 63 7.95 -5.82 6.53
C ASP A 63 6.56 -5.28 6.10
N LEU A 64 5.61 -6.12 5.72
CA LEU A 64 4.22 -5.76 5.57
C LEU A 64 3.53 -5.84 6.94
N ILE A 65 3.07 -4.71 7.46
CA ILE A 65 2.40 -4.61 8.75
C ILE A 65 0.90 -4.63 8.55
N LYS A 66 0.18 -5.45 9.34
CA LYS A 66 -1.29 -5.52 9.39
C LYS A 66 -1.79 -5.07 10.74
N ILE A 67 -2.72 -4.15 10.77
CA ILE A 67 -3.55 -3.82 11.94
C ILE A 67 -4.96 -4.29 11.68
N LYS A 68 -5.49 -5.12 12.57
CA LYS A 68 -6.85 -5.64 12.47
C LYS A 68 -7.69 -5.13 13.63
N LYS A 69 -8.74 -4.40 13.30
CA LYS A 69 -9.80 -4.00 14.22
C LYS A 69 -11.09 -4.77 13.92
N LYS A 70 -12.09 -4.62 14.79
CA LYS A 70 -13.38 -5.31 14.61
C LYS A 70 -14.06 -4.98 13.27
N LYS A 71 -13.97 -3.74 12.83
CA LYS A 71 -14.66 -3.23 11.63
C LYS A 71 -13.77 -3.06 10.42
N PHE A 72 -12.46 -2.86 10.60
CA PHE A 72 -11.54 -2.63 9.48
C PHE A 72 -10.19 -3.31 9.65
N GLU A 73 -9.52 -3.48 8.53
CA GLU A 73 -8.15 -3.99 8.41
C GLU A 73 -7.32 -2.98 7.63
N PHE A 74 -6.14 -2.68 8.17
CA PHE A 74 -5.17 -1.75 7.59
C PHE A 74 -3.88 -2.49 7.31
N PHE A 75 -3.32 -2.29 6.12
CA PHE A 75 -2.02 -2.83 5.71
C PHE A 75 -1.11 -1.70 5.26
N ILE A 76 0.18 -1.78 5.61
CA ILE A 76 1.20 -0.86 5.10
C ILE A 76 2.48 -1.62 4.77
N ASP A 77 3.08 -1.31 3.60
CA ASP A 77 4.35 -1.88 3.16
C ASP A 77 5.51 -1.02 3.67
N CYS A 78 6.26 -1.52 4.64
CA CYS A 78 7.46 -0.89 5.17
C CYS A 78 8.73 -1.65 4.73
N GLY A 79 8.66 -2.40 3.62
CA GLY A 79 9.70 -3.31 3.19
C GLY A 79 10.77 -2.70 2.28
N ASN A 80 11.96 -3.28 2.38
CA ASN A 80 13.02 -3.03 1.42
C ASN A 80 12.73 -3.75 0.09
N PRO A 81 13.18 -3.19 -1.05
CA PRO A 81 13.15 -3.91 -2.32
C PRO A 81 13.93 -5.23 -2.24
N PRO A 82 13.40 -6.30 -2.82
CA PRO A 82 14.06 -7.60 -2.77
C PRO A 82 15.36 -7.61 -3.60
N PRO A 83 16.21 -8.64 -3.46
CA PRO A 83 17.28 -8.92 -4.41
C PRO A 83 16.74 -9.05 -5.84
N ASN A 84 17.57 -8.71 -6.84
CA ASN A 84 17.11 -8.61 -8.24
C ASN A 84 16.49 -9.88 -8.79
N ASN A 85 16.98 -11.05 -8.40
CA ASN A 85 16.42 -12.36 -8.78
C ASN A 85 14.99 -12.60 -8.26
N PHE A 86 14.55 -11.86 -7.25
CA PHE A 86 13.18 -11.90 -6.69
C PHE A 86 12.35 -10.66 -7.06
N ALA A 87 12.91 -9.70 -7.83
CA ALA A 87 12.25 -8.42 -8.12
C ALA A 87 11.22 -8.48 -9.27
N LYS A 88 10.98 -9.65 -9.87
CA LYS A 88 10.10 -9.82 -11.05
C LYS A 88 8.72 -9.19 -10.87
N TYR A 89 8.13 -9.30 -9.71
CA TYR A 89 6.79 -8.81 -9.38
C TYR A 89 6.81 -7.60 -8.45
N TYR A 90 7.98 -7.16 -8.04
CA TYR A 90 8.13 -6.03 -7.14
C TYR A 90 7.57 -4.75 -7.75
N GLN A 91 6.90 -3.95 -6.94
CA GLN A 91 6.34 -2.65 -7.27
C GLN A 91 6.91 -1.61 -6.30
N ALA A 92 7.14 -0.39 -6.77
CA ALA A 92 7.74 0.68 -5.95
C ALA A 92 6.70 1.34 -5.02
N GLY A 93 6.04 0.51 -4.20
CA GLY A 93 4.95 0.88 -3.29
C GLY A 93 5.39 1.03 -1.84
N CYS A 94 6.66 1.33 -1.56
CA CYS A 94 7.12 1.53 -0.18
C CYS A 94 6.30 2.60 0.53
N LEU A 95 5.92 2.33 1.79
CA LEU A 95 5.02 3.11 2.63
C LEU A 95 3.60 3.29 2.08
N ALA A 96 3.22 2.58 1.01
CA ALA A 96 1.83 2.52 0.59
C ALA A 96 0.99 1.72 1.57
N PHE A 97 -0.29 2.07 1.67
CA PHE A 97 -1.22 1.38 2.54
C PHE A 97 -2.51 0.97 1.81
N GLU A 98 -3.22 0.01 2.39
CA GLU A 98 -4.58 -0.37 2.02
C GLU A 98 -5.48 -0.38 3.25
N LEU A 99 -6.74 0.01 3.06
CA LEU A 99 -7.79 0.03 4.07
C LEU A 99 -8.99 -0.76 3.57
N THR A 100 -9.39 -1.79 4.32
CA THR A 100 -10.61 -2.57 4.08
C THR A 100 -11.53 -2.44 5.28
N SER A 101 -12.80 -2.08 5.08
CA SER A 101 -13.79 -1.94 6.13
C SER A 101 -15.01 -2.81 5.84
N ASN A 102 -15.47 -3.58 6.83
CA ASN A 102 -16.66 -4.45 6.72
C ASN A 102 -16.69 -5.24 5.41
N LYS A 103 -15.57 -5.85 5.03
CA LYS A 103 -15.37 -6.64 3.78
C LYS A 103 -15.36 -5.81 2.49
N GLN A 104 -15.37 -4.49 2.55
CA GLN A 104 -15.26 -3.60 1.39
C GLN A 104 -13.89 -2.92 1.40
N LYS A 105 -13.17 -2.93 0.28
CA LYS A 105 -11.96 -2.10 0.14
C LYS A 105 -12.36 -0.63 0.05
N VAL A 106 -11.70 0.22 0.81
CA VAL A 106 -11.89 1.69 0.83
C VAL A 106 -10.78 2.34 0.03
N ILE A 107 -9.55 2.14 0.50
CA ILE A 107 -8.31 2.59 -0.16
C ILE A 107 -7.51 1.36 -0.52
N CYS A 108 -6.99 1.34 -1.73
CA CYS A 108 -6.22 0.22 -2.26
C CYS A 108 -5.00 0.73 -3.03
N ASN A 109 -4.20 -0.17 -3.58
CA ASN A 109 -3.25 0.13 -4.64
C ASN A 109 -3.89 -0.18 -6.00
N SER A 110 -3.32 0.31 -7.10
CA SER A 110 -3.88 0.05 -8.45
C SER A 110 -3.88 -1.43 -8.84
N GLY A 111 -3.15 -2.29 -8.11
CA GLY A 111 -2.96 -3.69 -8.47
C GLY A 111 -1.85 -3.88 -9.50
N TYR A 112 -1.82 -5.04 -10.19
CA TYR A 112 -0.74 -5.39 -11.09
C TYR A 112 -1.22 -5.70 -12.51
N GLY A 113 -0.85 -4.84 -13.47
CA GLY A 113 -1.29 -4.90 -14.87
C GLY A 113 -0.59 -5.94 -15.77
N LYS A 114 0.16 -6.87 -15.21
CA LYS A 114 0.96 -7.86 -15.98
C LYS A 114 0.13 -8.67 -16.99
N TYR A 115 -1.06 -9.06 -16.60
CA TYR A 115 -1.92 -9.92 -17.43
C TYR A 115 -2.67 -9.14 -18.50
N LEU A 116 -2.65 -7.81 -18.45
CA LEU A 116 -3.39 -6.94 -19.35
C LEU A 116 -2.52 -6.46 -20.52
N SER A 117 -1.34 -5.91 -20.24
CA SER A 117 -0.36 -5.54 -21.27
C SER A 117 1.02 -5.24 -20.65
N PRO A 118 2.11 -5.27 -21.47
CA PRO A 118 3.44 -4.85 -21.02
C PRO A 118 3.49 -3.40 -20.53
N ARG A 119 2.75 -2.49 -21.18
CA ARG A 119 2.65 -1.08 -20.77
C ARG A 119 2.01 -0.95 -19.40
N LEU A 120 0.88 -1.61 -19.16
CA LEU A 120 0.18 -1.59 -17.88
C LEU A 120 0.97 -2.31 -16.78
N SER A 121 1.68 -3.37 -17.13
CA SER A 121 2.65 -4.01 -16.23
C SER A 121 3.71 -3.02 -15.74
N SER A 122 4.27 -2.21 -16.63
CA SER A 122 5.27 -1.19 -16.27
C SER A 122 4.66 -0.07 -15.43
N LEU A 123 3.52 0.47 -15.83
CA LEU A 123 2.82 1.55 -15.12
C LEU A 123 2.44 1.14 -13.70
N SER A 124 1.89 -0.06 -13.52
CA SER A 124 1.51 -0.57 -12.20
C SER A 124 2.67 -0.76 -11.23
N ARG A 125 3.91 -0.73 -11.71
CA ARG A 125 5.10 -0.83 -10.85
C ARG A 125 5.58 0.53 -10.32
N SER A 126 5.09 1.65 -10.88
CA SER A 126 5.48 2.99 -10.43
C SER A 126 4.93 3.30 -9.04
N THR A 127 5.59 4.21 -8.31
CA THR A 127 5.09 4.67 -7.00
C THR A 127 3.73 5.38 -7.14
N ALA A 128 3.49 6.08 -8.23
CA ALA A 128 2.21 6.74 -8.50
C ALA A 128 1.01 5.76 -8.62
N ALA A 129 1.25 4.45 -8.83
CA ALA A 129 0.23 3.41 -8.81
C ALA A 129 -0.13 2.91 -7.39
N HIS A 130 0.39 3.55 -6.34
CA HIS A 130 0.23 3.12 -4.96
C HIS A 130 -0.24 4.28 -4.07
N SER A 131 -0.93 3.94 -2.97
CA SER A 131 -1.44 4.92 -1.99
C SER A 131 -0.32 5.39 -1.07
N THR A 132 0.60 6.19 -1.63
CA THR A 132 1.78 6.74 -0.94
C THR A 132 2.20 8.08 -1.55
N LEU A 133 3.28 8.67 -0.99
CA LEU A 133 3.87 9.90 -1.50
C LEU A 133 4.86 9.63 -2.64
N TYR A 134 4.85 10.49 -3.67
CA TYR A 134 5.89 10.55 -4.69
C TYR A 134 6.24 12.01 -5.05
N ILE A 135 7.44 12.22 -5.61
CA ILE A 135 7.96 13.53 -6.01
C ILE A 135 8.03 13.57 -7.53
N ASN A 136 7.39 14.57 -8.15
CA ASN A 136 7.22 14.66 -9.60
C ASN A 136 6.74 13.29 -10.15
N ASP A 137 7.10 12.94 -11.37
CA ASP A 137 6.78 11.61 -11.95
C ASP A 137 7.85 10.56 -11.63
N THR A 138 8.40 10.58 -10.39
CA THR A 138 9.52 9.71 -10.03
C THR A 138 9.12 8.67 -9.02
N SER A 139 9.46 7.41 -9.31
CA SER A 139 9.27 6.29 -8.38
C SER A 139 10.41 6.20 -7.37
N SER A 140 10.12 5.67 -6.17
CA SER A 140 11.09 5.42 -5.11
C SER A 140 12.18 4.40 -5.49
N CYS A 141 11.94 3.61 -6.54
CA CYS A 141 12.91 2.70 -7.17
C CYS A 141 12.98 2.94 -8.67
N ILE A 142 14.13 2.67 -9.29
CA ILE A 142 14.30 2.72 -10.75
C ILE A 142 14.35 1.30 -11.30
N PHE A 143 13.44 1.01 -12.20
CA PHE A 143 13.38 -0.27 -12.91
C PHE A 143 14.25 -0.28 -14.15
N GLN A 144 14.85 -1.45 -14.45
CA GLN A 144 15.63 -1.66 -15.67
C GLN A 144 14.76 -1.51 -16.92
N LYS A 145 15.16 -0.62 -17.82
CA LYS A 145 14.46 -0.38 -19.09
C LYS A 145 15.02 -1.21 -20.25
N ASN A 146 16.25 -1.74 -20.11
CA ASN A 146 16.87 -2.55 -21.16
C ASN A 146 16.16 -3.90 -21.29
N LYS A 147 15.58 -4.15 -22.49
CA LYS A 147 14.80 -5.35 -22.78
C LYS A 147 15.64 -6.64 -22.73
N SER A 148 16.89 -6.59 -23.17
CA SER A 148 17.79 -7.75 -23.15
C SER A 148 18.15 -8.16 -21.72
N ILE A 149 18.46 -7.20 -20.85
CA ILE A 149 18.72 -7.45 -19.44
C ILE A 149 17.46 -7.99 -18.76
N ASN A 150 16.29 -7.40 -19.03
CA ASN A 150 15.04 -7.86 -18.46
C ASN A 150 14.63 -9.26 -18.94
N LYS A 151 15.06 -9.68 -20.14
CA LYS A 151 14.82 -11.04 -20.64
C LYS A 151 15.57 -12.08 -19.80
N VAL A 152 16.77 -11.75 -19.33
CA VAL A 152 17.63 -12.67 -18.55
C VAL A 152 17.28 -12.61 -17.05
N TYR A 153 17.19 -11.42 -16.49
CA TYR A 153 17.05 -11.21 -15.04
C TYR A 153 15.62 -10.88 -14.60
N GLY A 154 14.66 -10.86 -15.50
CA GLY A 154 13.31 -10.37 -15.25
C GLY A 154 13.31 -8.84 -15.07
N ASN A 155 12.26 -8.33 -14.43
CA ASN A 155 12.11 -6.89 -14.20
C ASN A 155 13.00 -6.39 -13.05
N SER A 156 14.31 -6.40 -13.23
CA SER A 156 15.31 -6.04 -12.23
C SER A 156 15.25 -4.54 -11.84
N LEU A 157 15.88 -4.22 -10.73
CA LEU A 157 15.99 -2.87 -10.21
C LEU A 157 17.40 -2.32 -10.46
N VAL A 158 17.48 -1.13 -11.06
CA VAL A 158 18.73 -0.39 -11.25
C VAL A 158 19.07 0.41 -10.00
N GLN A 159 18.05 1.04 -9.39
CA GLN A 159 18.19 1.75 -8.13
C GLN A 159 17.11 1.28 -7.17
N LYS A 160 17.56 0.98 -5.96
CA LYS A 160 16.72 0.57 -4.82
C LYS A 160 16.71 1.64 -3.76
N HIS A 161 15.59 1.84 -3.11
CA HIS A 161 15.57 2.57 -1.84
C HIS A 161 16.04 1.65 -0.71
N LYS A 162 16.34 2.27 0.43
CA LYS A 162 16.48 1.59 1.72
C LYS A 162 15.42 2.14 2.66
N VAL A 163 14.76 1.26 3.37
CA VAL A 163 13.90 1.63 4.51
C VAL A 163 14.80 1.95 5.69
N ILE A 164 14.53 3.07 6.32
CA ILE A 164 15.27 3.63 7.45
C ILE A 164 14.28 3.84 8.59
N ASN A 165 14.68 3.56 9.82
CA ASN A 165 13.91 3.90 11.01
C ASN A 165 12.48 3.32 11.05
N LYS A 166 12.31 2.05 10.66
CA LYS A 166 11.04 1.36 10.84
C LYS A 166 10.79 1.10 12.33
N ASN A 167 9.66 1.59 12.84
CA ASN A 167 9.20 1.37 14.20
C ASN A 167 7.71 1.06 14.23
N TYR A 168 7.32 0.09 15.02
CA TYR A 168 5.94 -0.27 15.35
C TYR A 168 5.79 -0.29 16.86
N THR A 169 4.79 0.42 17.36
CA THR A 169 4.43 0.41 18.78
C THR A 169 2.93 0.23 18.95
N GLU A 170 2.57 -0.44 20.01
CA GLU A 170 1.19 -0.63 20.43
C GLU A 170 1.07 -0.28 21.90
N ASP A 171 0.19 0.66 22.22
CA ASP A 171 -0.17 1.03 23.59
C ASP A 171 -1.67 0.78 23.86
N LYS A 172 -2.17 1.21 25.02
CA LYS A 172 -3.59 1.02 25.39
C LYS A 172 -4.56 1.79 24.51
N ASP A 173 -4.14 2.88 23.87
CA ASP A 173 -5.01 3.81 23.15
C ASP A 173 -4.84 3.72 21.63
N CYS A 174 -3.65 3.34 21.12
CA CYS A 174 -3.40 3.33 19.70
C CYS A 174 -2.36 2.30 19.24
N TYR A 175 -2.34 2.07 17.94
CA TYR A 175 -1.23 1.48 17.17
C TYR A 175 -0.49 2.62 16.47
N SER A 176 0.84 2.62 16.53
CA SER A 176 1.67 3.63 15.86
C SER A 176 2.71 2.95 14.97
N ILE A 177 2.83 3.43 13.74
CA ILE A 177 3.80 2.94 12.75
C ILE A 177 4.56 4.16 12.25
N ALA A 178 5.88 4.08 12.24
CA ALA A 178 6.76 5.09 11.66
C ALA A 178 7.79 4.38 10.77
N ALA A 179 7.91 4.80 9.52
CA ALA A 179 8.97 4.30 8.66
C ALA A 179 9.41 5.36 7.65
N SER A 180 10.67 5.31 7.25
CA SER A 180 11.26 6.23 6.29
C SER A 180 11.99 5.46 5.19
N HIS A 181 12.08 6.06 4.00
CA HIS A 181 12.92 5.54 2.93
C HIS A 181 13.68 6.64 2.21
N ASN A 182 14.84 6.28 1.65
CA ASN A 182 15.71 7.21 0.93
C ASN A 182 15.54 7.17 -0.60
N GLY A 183 14.41 6.72 -1.10
CA GLY A 183 14.17 6.57 -2.54
C GLY A 183 14.30 7.85 -3.36
N TYR A 184 14.10 9.00 -2.73
CA TYR A 184 14.21 10.32 -3.37
C TYR A 184 15.50 11.06 -3.04
N GLU A 185 16.33 10.53 -2.12
CA GLU A 185 17.54 11.19 -1.63
C GLU A 185 18.59 11.40 -2.73
N LYS A 186 18.89 10.35 -3.50
CA LYS A 186 19.90 10.41 -4.56
C LYS A 186 19.55 11.41 -5.66
N LYS A 187 18.26 11.48 -6.04
CA LYS A 187 17.80 12.30 -7.18
C LYS A 187 17.43 13.71 -6.76
N PHE A 188 16.78 13.88 -5.63
CA PHE A 188 16.18 15.15 -5.21
C PHE A 188 16.69 15.67 -3.86
N GLY A 189 17.46 14.87 -3.12
CA GLY A 189 17.95 15.24 -1.81
C GLY A 189 16.90 15.18 -0.69
N TYR A 190 15.90 14.32 -0.79
CA TYR A 190 14.84 14.19 0.22
C TYR A 190 14.66 12.76 0.69
N ILE A 191 14.43 12.61 2.00
CA ILE A 191 13.95 11.37 2.64
C ILE A 191 12.47 11.52 2.88
N HIS A 192 11.69 10.49 2.52
CA HIS A 192 10.27 10.40 2.84
C HIS A 192 10.06 9.58 4.10
N THR A 193 9.31 10.12 5.05
CA THR A 193 8.85 9.46 6.27
C THR A 193 7.33 9.43 6.27
N ARG A 194 6.73 8.28 6.61
CA ARG A 194 5.29 8.18 6.89
C ARG A 194 5.07 7.75 8.32
N LEU A 195 4.21 8.49 9.01
CA LEU A 195 3.73 8.22 10.35
C LEU A 195 2.24 7.86 10.27
N ILE A 196 1.85 6.75 10.87
CA ILE A 196 0.46 6.31 10.97
C ILE A 196 0.13 6.09 12.44
N LYS A 197 -1.01 6.63 12.89
CA LYS A 197 -1.57 6.39 14.22
C LYS A 197 -3.02 5.94 14.08
N ILE A 198 -3.34 4.75 14.57
CA ILE A 198 -4.68 4.14 14.49
C ILE A 198 -5.25 4.06 15.91
N LEU A 199 -6.35 4.74 16.16
CA LEU A 199 -7.00 4.74 17.49
C LEU A 199 -7.68 3.39 17.75
N LYS A 200 -7.55 2.87 18.97
CA LYS A 200 -8.18 1.59 19.36
C LYS A 200 -9.67 1.73 19.62
N LYS A 201 -10.09 2.84 20.24
CA LYS A 201 -11.48 3.09 20.63
C LYS A 201 -12.33 3.63 19.48
N GLU A 202 -11.73 4.36 18.55
CA GLU A 202 -12.41 5.01 17.42
C GLU A 202 -11.99 4.37 16.11
N ASP A 203 -12.86 4.41 15.10
CA ASP A 203 -12.52 3.97 13.73
C ASP A 203 -11.86 5.14 12.98
N LYS A 204 -10.71 5.59 13.51
CA LYS A 204 -9.96 6.77 13.05
C LYS A 204 -8.47 6.47 12.89
N ILE A 205 -7.92 6.99 11.80
CA ILE A 205 -6.52 6.85 11.38
C ILE A 205 -5.97 8.25 11.14
N PHE A 206 -4.87 8.60 11.78
CA PHE A 206 -4.08 9.78 11.48
C PHE A 206 -2.87 9.36 10.66
N GLY A 207 -2.61 10.11 9.61
CA GLY A 207 -1.43 9.95 8.77
C GLY A 207 -0.67 11.26 8.64
N GLN A 208 0.64 11.14 8.56
CA GLN A 208 1.54 12.25 8.25
C GLN A 208 2.60 11.75 7.29
N ASP A 209 2.74 12.44 6.18
CA ASP A 209 3.87 12.29 5.27
C ASP A 209 4.83 13.45 5.50
N GLU A 210 6.12 13.15 5.63
CA GLU A 210 7.17 14.13 5.84
C GLU A 210 8.25 13.97 4.78
N LEU A 211 8.66 15.07 4.18
CA LEU A 211 9.83 15.16 3.32
C LEU A 211 10.91 15.96 4.05
N LYS A 212 12.01 15.31 4.40
CA LYS A 212 13.17 15.93 5.03
C LYS A 212 14.31 16.08 4.04
N LYS A 213 14.76 17.32 3.87
CA LYS A 213 15.89 17.66 3.00
C LYS A 213 17.20 17.12 3.57
N THR A 214 17.99 16.50 2.72
CA THR A 214 19.35 16.03 3.04
C THR A 214 20.42 16.72 2.19
N LYS A 215 20.03 17.24 1.01
CA LYS A 215 20.92 17.92 0.06
C LYS A 215 20.18 19.04 -0.66
N ASN A 216 20.92 20.03 -1.11
CA ASN A 216 20.36 21.08 -1.96
C ASN A 216 20.01 20.54 -3.34
N TYR A 217 18.88 20.99 -3.87
CA TYR A 217 18.41 20.75 -5.21
C TYR A 217 17.90 22.06 -5.81
N SER A 218 18.30 22.35 -7.04
CA SER A 218 18.10 23.69 -7.64
C SER A 218 16.78 23.87 -8.40
N ASN A 219 16.10 22.77 -8.75
CA ASN A 219 14.88 22.87 -9.54
C ASN A 219 13.63 22.81 -8.66
N SER A 220 12.52 23.36 -9.15
CA SER A 220 11.22 23.23 -8.51
C SER A 220 10.79 21.76 -8.45
N LEU A 221 10.32 21.34 -7.29
CA LEU A 221 9.81 20.00 -7.02
C LEU A 221 8.37 20.10 -6.54
N ILE A 222 7.56 19.12 -6.95
CA ILE A 222 6.16 18.96 -6.51
C ILE A 222 6.03 17.59 -5.86
N TYR A 223 5.45 17.54 -4.67
CA TYR A 223 5.05 16.28 -4.04
C TYR A 223 3.59 15.98 -4.33
N PHE A 224 3.24 14.69 -4.31
CA PHE A 224 1.88 14.17 -4.36
C PHE A 224 1.73 13.09 -3.29
N VAL A 225 0.75 13.22 -2.40
CA VAL A 225 0.28 12.15 -1.53
C VAL A 225 -0.99 11.60 -2.15
N ARG A 226 -0.95 10.39 -2.67
CA ARG A 226 -2.07 9.79 -3.40
C ARG A 226 -2.79 8.72 -2.59
N PHE A 227 -4.11 8.66 -2.78
CA PHE A 227 -5.02 7.68 -2.23
C PHE A 227 -5.84 7.09 -3.38
N HIS A 228 -5.58 5.84 -3.74
CA HIS A 228 -6.35 5.14 -4.76
C HIS A 228 -7.65 4.62 -4.17
N ILE A 229 -8.78 5.06 -4.70
CA ILE A 229 -10.10 4.65 -4.23
C ILE A 229 -10.50 3.36 -4.95
N TYR A 230 -11.02 2.39 -4.19
CA TYR A 230 -11.43 1.11 -4.77
C TYR A 230 -12.59 1.31 -5.77
N PRO A 231 -12.64 0.58 -6.91
CA PRO A 231 -13.71 0.69 -7.90
C PRO A 231 -15.12 0.54 -7.30
N ASN A 232 -16.10 1.18 -7.94
CA ASN A 232 -17.51 1.23 -7.54
C ASN A 232 -17.75 1.94 -6.18
N THR A 233 -16.80 2.72 -5.72
CA THR A 233 -16.93 3.59 -4.54
C THR A 233 -17.23 5.00 -5.00
N ARG A 234 -18.25 5.63 -4.43
CA ARG A 234 -18.59 7.01 -4.74
C ARG A 234 -17.79 7.95 -3.85
N ILE A 235 -17.16 8.97 -4.44
CA ILE A 235 -16.47 10.02 -3.69
C ILE A 235 -17.08 11.38 -3.98
N VAL A 236 -17.11 12.24 -2.96
CA VAL A 236 -17.62 13.61 -3.07
C VAL A 236 -16.66 14.53 -2.31
N LYS A 237 -16.13 15.53 -3.00
CA LYS A 237 -15.33 16.60 -2.39
C LYS A 237 -16.26 17.60 -1.71
N THR A 238 -15.93 18.01 -0.48
CA THR A 238 -16.69 19.04 0.24
C THR A 238 -16.47 20.42 -0.38
N LYS A 239 -17.39 21.36 -0.12
CA LYS A 239 -17.27 22.73 -0.62
C LYS A 239 -16.01 23.45 -0.15
N ALA A 240 -15.53 23.12 1.06
CA ALA A 240 -14.29 23.66 1.60
C ALA A 240 -13.03 23.16 0.91
N GLY A 241 -13.12 22.09 0.12
CA GLY A 241 -11.99 21.55 -0.66
C GLY A 241 -11.06 20.61 0.10
N ASN A 242 -11.09 20.64 1.42
CA ASN A 242 -10.14 19.95 2.31
C ASN A 242 -10.64 18.60 2.85
N SER A 243 -11.75 18.09 2.32
CA SER A 243 -12.32 16.81 2.75
C SER A 243 -13.00 16.07 1.59
N ILE A 244 -12.89 14.75 1.63
CA ILE A 244 -13.52 13.82 0.68
C ILE A 244 -14.38 12.82 1.45
N LEU A 245 -15.67 12.78 1.15
CA LEU A 245 -16.56 11.73 1.63
C LEU A 245 -16.46 10.54 0.67
N ILE A 246 -16.13 9.37 1.23
CA ILE A 246 -16.00 8.10 0.53
C ILE A 246 -17.20 7.24 0.94
N SER A 247 -18.11 6.96 0.00
CA SER A 247 -19.32 6.17 0.24
C SER A 247 -19.20 4.80 -0.40
N LEU A 248 -19.21 3.77 0.43
CA LEU A 248 -19.08 2.37 0.00
C LEU A 248 -20.43 1.80 -0.47
N PRO A 249 -20.43 0.74 -1.30
CA PRO A 249 -21.65 0.08 -1.76
C PRO A 249 -22.56 -0.44 -0.64
N ASN A 250 -22.01 -0.77 0.53
CA ASN A 250 -22.76 -1.20 1.72
C ASN A 250 -23.33 -0.02 2.55
N LYS A 251 -23.32 1.19 1.99
CA LYS A 251 -23.78 2.46 2.63
C LYS A 251 -22.90 2.96 3.77
N GLU A 252 -21.74 2.37 3.99
CA GLU A 252 -20.76 2.83 4.95
C GLU A 252 -20.05 4.07 4.41
N GLY A 253 -19.81 5.05 5.26
CA GLY A 253 -19.13 6.31 4.93
C GLY A 253 -17.78 6.43 5.63
N TRP A 254 -16.79 6.89 4.90
CA TRP A 254 -15.48 7.27 5.39
C TRP A 254 -15.16 8.70 4.98
N LEU A 255 -14.63 9.50 5.89
CA LEU A 255 -14.20 10.87 5.64
C LEU A 255 -12.68 10.92 5.63
N LEU A 256 -12.10 11.28 4.47
CA LEU A 256 -10.68 11.63 4.35
C LEU A 256 -10.58 13.14 4.39
N GLN A 257 -9.78 13.69 5.31
CA GLN A 257 -9.67 15.13 5.49
C GLN A 257 -8.24 15.58 5.84
N SER A 258 -7.94 16.84 5.52
CA SER A 258 -6.70 17.53 5.90
C SER A 258 -7.06 18.92 6.44
N LYS A 259 -6.34 19.37 7.48
CA LYS A 259 -6.55 20.72 8.02
C LYS A 259 -5.86 21.82 7.21
N THR A 260 -4.85 21.46 6.44
CA THR A 260 -3.94 22.43 5.81
C THR A 260 -3.87 22.30 4.29
N ASN A 261 -4.43 21.22 3.72
CA ASN A 261 -4.29 20.92 2.30
C ASN A 261 -5.66 20.64 1.67
N ASP A 262 -5.82 21.07 0.45
CA ASP A 262 -6.95 20.70 -0.39
C ASP A 262 -6.70 19.37 -1.09
N PHE A 263 -7.79 18.69 -1.40
CA PHE A 263 -7.75 17.46 -2.18
C PHE A 263 -8.13 17.71 -3.62
N GLU A 264 -7.50 16.94 -4.52
CA GLU A 264 -7.90 16.85 -5.93
C GLU A 264 -8.40 15.45 -6.23
N ILE A 265 -9.46 15.35 -7.06
CA ILE A 265 -9.99 14.07 -7.53
C ILE A 265 -9.54 13.89 -8.98
N GLU A 266 -8.90 12.77 -9.26
CA GLU A 266 -8.38 12.41 -10.57
C GLU A 266 -9.01 11.11 -11.08
N LYS A 267 -9.32 11.05 -12.37
CA LYS A 267 -9.68 9.78 -13.03
C LYS A 267 -8.48 8.86 -13.05
N ASN A 268 -8.71 7.60 -12.72
CA ASN A 268 -7.65 6.61 -12.62
C ASN A 268 -8.12 5.25 -13.14
N ILE A 269 -7.20 4.28 -13.17
CA ILE A 269 -7.45 2.90 -13.60
C ILE A 269 -7.03 1.92 -12.51
N PHE A 270 -7.87 0.93 -12.29
CA PHE A 270 -7.60 -0.18 -11.41
C PHE A 270 -7.20 -1.42 -12.23
N LEU A 271 -6.05 -2.01 -11.88
CA LEU A 271 -5.39 -3.10 -12.58
C LEU A 271 -5.36 -4.40 -11.73
N GLY A 272 -6.04 -4.40 -10.59
CA GLY A 272 -6.13 -5.57 -9.72
C GLY A 272 -6.91 -6.73 -10.35
N ASN A 273 -7.79 -6.45 -11.32
CA ASN A 273 -8.50 -7.49 -12.06
C ASN A 273 -7.61 -8.05 -13.18
N LYS A 274 -7.45 -9.37 -13.25
CA LYS A 274 -6.59 -10.03 -14.25
C LYS A 274 -7.10 -9.91 -15.68
N ASN A 275 -8.40 -9.74 -15.87
CA ASN A 275 -9.06 -9.86 -17.17
C ASN A 275 -9.44 -8.52 -17.79
N LYS A 276 -9.53 -7.46 -17.01
CA LYS A 276 -10.00 -6.15 -17.49
C LYS A 276 -9.44 -4.99 -16.69
N ILE A 277 -9.33 -3.85 -17.36
CA ILE A 277 -9.10 -2.55 -16.74
C ILE A 277 -10.43 -2.06 -16.17
N ILE A 278 -10.44 -1.56 -14.95
CA ILE A 278 -11.61 -0.98 -14.33
C ILE A 278 -11.32 0.51 -14.07
N ASN A 279 -12.20 1.39 -14.52
CA ASN A 279 -12.09 2.80 -14.20
C ASN A 279 -12.38 3.01 -12.71
N ASN A 280 -11.58 3.83 -12.07
CA ASN A 280 -11.77 4.28 -10.71
C ASN A 280 -11.30 5.73 -10.57
N GLU A 281 -11.25 6.22 -9.36
CA GLU A 281 -10.76 7.54 -9.02
C GLU A 281 -9.62 7.43 -8.02
N SER A 282 -8.75 8.42 -8.01
CA SER A 282 -7.78 8.65 -6.95
C SER A 282 -7.97 10.05 -6.38
N VAL A 283 -7.60 10.20 -5.14
CA VAL A 283 -7.58 11.48 -4.43
C VAL A 283 -6.14 11.82 -4.15
N SER A 284 -5.73 13.06 -4.36
CA SER A 284 -4.36 13.49 -4.08
C SER A 284 -4.32 14.80 -3.30
N ILE A 285 -3.27 14.96 -2.49
CA ILE A 285 -2.78 16.22 -1.96
C ILE A 285 -1.49 16.52 -2.68
N SER A 286 -1.34 17.72 -3.23
CA SER A 286 -0.11 18.15 -3.91
C SER A 286 0.38 19.49 -3.41
N GLY A 287 1.68 19.75 -3.57
CA GLY A 287 2.27 21.04 -3.21
C GLY A 287 3.73 21.15 -3.63
N ASN A 288 4.23 22.39 -3.64
CA ASN A 288 5.62 22.67 -3.95
C ASN A 288 6.53 22.29 -2.78
N ILE A 289 7.72 21.80 -3.11
CA ILE A 289 8.75 21.49 -2.14
C ILE A 289 9.72 22.69 -2.06
N SER A 290 9.56 23.53 -1.04
CA SER A 290 10.35 24.76 -0.85
C SER A 290 11.12 24.80 0.47
N GLU A 291 10.76 23.95 1.43
CA GLU A 291 11.27 23.99 2.80
C GLU A 291 12.22 22.82 3.09
N GLU A 292 12.98 22.95 4.18
CA GLU A 292 13.86 21.87 4.67
C GLU A 292 13.07 20.65 5.16
N ILE A 293 11.91 20.91 5.77
CA ILE A 293 10.98 19.88 6.25
C ILE A 293 9.56 20.27 5.83
N ILE A 294 8.92 19.39 5.07
CA ILE A 294 7.53 19.54 4.66
C ILE A 294 6.73 18.44 5.36
N SER A 295 5.67 18.82 6.04
CA SER A 295 4.78 17.92 6.76
C SER A 295 3.36 18.02 6.23
N ILE A 296 2.86 16.92 5.67
CA ILE A 296 1.52 16.79 5.10
C ILE A 296 0.70 15.90 6.02
N LYS A 297 -0.28 16.49 6.73
CA LYS A 297 -1.14 15.79 7.68
C LYS A 297 -2.51 15.52 7.08
N TRP A 298 -2.99 14.30 7.28
CA TRP A 298 -4.30 13.85 6.85
C TRP A 298 -4.89 12.88 7.88
N GLU A 299 -6.19 12.75 7.86
CA GLU A 299 -6.88 11.77 8.70
C GLU A 299 -8.01 11.09 7.94
N ILE A 300 -8.30 9.86 8.30
CA ILE A 300 -9.39 9.05 7.74
C ILE A 300 -10.23 8.55 8.90
N GLU A 301 -11.53 8.84 8.86
CA GLU A 301 -12.46 8.49 9.92
C GLU A 301 -13.73 7.87 9.34
N ARG A 302 -14.22 6.82 10.00
CA ARG A 302 -15.49 6.22 9.65
C ARG A 302 -16.63 7.08 10.25
N VAL A 303 -17.56 7.51 9.38
CA VAL A 303 -18.63 8.43 9.77
C VAL A 303 -20.03 7.78 9.78
N SER A 304 -20.18 6.58 9.21
CA SER A 304 -21.43 5.81 9.25
C SER A 304 -21.21 4.30 9.10
#